data_750ac267614f41452d9803b4099f4b2f
#
_entry.id   750ac267614f41452d9803b4099f4b2f
#
_cell.length_a   1.000
_cell.length_b   1.000
_cell.length_c   1.000
_cell.angle_alpha   90.00
_cell.angle_beta   90.00
_cell.angle_gamma   90.00
#
_symmetry.space_group_name_H-M   'P 1'
#
loop_
_entity.id
_entity.type
_entity.pdbx_description
1 polymer ?
#
loop_
_entity_poly.entity_id
_entity_poly.type
_entity_poly.pdbx_seq_one_letter_code
_entity_poly.pdbx_strand_id
1 'polypeptide(L)'
;MPTAHHRVLLVDDQAMIGEAVRRLLAEQGDIAFEFCREGEKACDVATAFGPTVILQDLVMPGIDGLDMVRRFRGLTATADVPVIVLSAREEPVVKAQLLDAGASDYLIKLPDRIELIARIRVHSEGYRRLLERNAAFAALEQSLADLKREREKSERLLLSILPAKIAERLKDGEATIAESFPAVTVLFADLCGFTEFSEKVDVEEVVGLLDEIFSTFDHLANVHGVEKIKTIGDAYMAVAGLPVPRPDHAEAMAVLAIGMQEAFRGVIRNRGLALELRIGIHSGPVAAGVIGRQKFTYDLWGDTVNLASRMESHGKPSRIHVSPATRSLLGDAFRFADRGEVALKGRGTLRTSFLLGRA
;
A
#
# COMPACT_ATOMS: atom_id res chain seq x y z
N MET A 1 -14.08 -40.10 15.04
CA MET A 1 -14.92 -39.91 16.25
C MET A 1 -15.58 -38.56 16.08
N PRO A 2 -16.90 -38.40 16.32
CA PRO A 2 -17.50 -37.08 16.25
C PRO A 2 -16.76 -36.16 17.24
N THR A 3 -16.28 -35.06 16.78
CA THR A 3 -15.65 -34.02 17.61
C THR A 3 -16.69 -33.52 18.58
N ALA A 4 -16.47 -33.75 19.90
CA ALA A 4 -17.40 -33.29 20.93
C ALA A 4 -17.61 -31.79 20.81
N HIS A 5 -18.86 -31.37 20.59
CA HIS A 5 -19.24 -29.97 20.38
C HIS A 5 -19.17 -29.15 21.67
N HIS A 6 -19.38 -29.79 22.83
CA HIS A 6 -19.37 -29.18 24.14
C HIS A 6 -18.26 -29.81 25.00
N ARG A 7 -17.34 -28.99 25.49
CA ARG A 7 -16.22 -29.44 26.35
C ARG A 7 -16.45 -28.89 27.75
N VAL A 8 -16.84 -29.76 28.66
CA VAL A 8 -17.23 -29.41 30.03
C VAL A 8 -16.10 -29.76 30.98
N LEU A 9 -15.54 -28.77 31.67
CA LEU A 9 -14.62 -28.97 32.80
C LEU A 9 -15.40 -28.80 34.09
N LEU A 10 -15.39 -29.82 34.95
CA LEU A 10 -15.86 -29.71 36.33
C LEU A 10 -14.67 -29.55 37.27
N VAL A 11 -14.73 -28.53 38.14
CA VAL A 11 -13.76 -28.31 39.21
C VAL A 11 -14.50 -28.45 40.55
N ASP A 12 -14.25 -29.54 41.27
CA ASP A 12 -14.91 -29.89 42.52
C ASP A 12 -14.04 -30.91 43.32
N ASP A 13 -13.77 -30.69 44.59
CA ASP A 13 -12.91 -31.56 45.39
C ASP A 13 -13.58 -32.95 45.70
N GLN A 14 -14.89 -33.04 45.59
CA GLN A 14 -15.66 -34.20 45.93
C GLN A 14 -15.75 -35.19 44.75
N ALA A 15 -15.06 -36.32 44.86
CA ALA A 15 -15.08 -37.37 43.82
C ALA A 15 -16.50 -37.87 43.50
N MET A 16 -17.40 -37.87 44.51
CA MET A 16 -18.79 -38.30 44.34
C MET A 16 -19.57 -37.35 43.40
N ILE A 17 -19.33 -36.04 43.46
CA ILE A 17 -19.96 -35.06 42.59
C ILE A 17 -19.42 -35.24 41.16
N GLY A 18 -18.09 -35.40 41.00
CA GLY A 18 -17.50 -35.72 39.70
C GLY A 18 -18.09 -36.91 39.00
N GLU A 19 -18.30 -38.02 39.78
CA GLU A 19 -18.90 -39.24 39.24
C GLU A 19 -20.41 -39.05 38.94
N ALA A 20 -21.14 -38.32 39.79
CA ALA A 20 -22.54 -38.02 39.54
C ALA A 20 -22.74 -37.20 38.26
N VAL A 21 -21.96 -36.11 38.07
CA VAL A 21 -22.01 -35.31 36.85
C VAL A 21 -21.59 -36.10 35.63
N ARG A 22 -20.55 -36.94 35.75
CA ARG A 22 -20.11 -37.86 34.68
C ARG A 22 -21.26 -38.77 34.21
N ARG A 23 -22.02 -39.33 35.15
CA ARG A 23 -23.18 -40.19 34.84
C ARG A 23 -24.32 -39.41 34.20
N LEU A 24 -24.59 -38.18 34.65
CA LEU A 24 -25.61 -37.30 34.05
C LEU A 24 -25.30 -36.96 32.57
N LEU A 25 -24.02 -36.86 32.26
CA LEU A 25 -23.54 -36.50 30.91
C LEU A 25 -23.21 -37.69 30.01
N ALA A 26 -23.12 -38.93 30.56
CA ALA A 26 -22.62 -40.14 29.87
C ALA A 26 -23.37 -40.48 28.56
N GLU A 27 -24.69 -40.21 28.52
CA GLU A 27 -25.52 -40.49 27.34
C GLU A 27 -25.49 -39.38 26.28
N GLN A 28 -24.75 -38.31 26.53
CA GLN A 28 -24.65 -37.18 25.59
C GLN A 28 -23.40 -37.36 24.72
N GLY A 29 -23.56 -37.88 23.50
CA GLY A 29 -22.45 -38.15 22.57
C GLY A 29 -21.75 -36.90 22.03
N ASP A 30 -22.33 -35.72 22.26
CA ASP A 30 -21.82 -34.41 21.85
C ASP A 30 -21.06 -33.67 22.97
N ILE A 31 -20.94 -34.24 24.17
CA ILE A 31 -20.27 -33.66 25.33
C ILE A 31 -18.98 -34.41 25.69
N ALA A 32 -17.85 -33.73 25.69
CA ALA A 32 -16.61 -34.19 26.33
C ALA A 32 -16.55 -33.64 27.76
N PHE A 33 -16.19 -34.50 28.71
CA PHE A 33 -16.17 -34.16 30.13
C PHE A 33 -14.80 -34.41 30.74
N GLU A 34 -14.25 -33.42 31.43
CA GLU A 34 -13.03 -33.50 32.21
C GLU A 34 -13.33 -33.13 33.67
N PHE A 35 -12.65 -33.75 34.61
CA PHE A 35 -12.86 -33.56 36.04
C PHE A 35 -11.56 -33.22 36.76
N CYS A 36 -11.50 -32.05 37.38
CA CYS A 36 -10.38 -31.56 38.18
C CYS A 36 -10.76 -31.49 39.64
N ARG A 37 -10.06 -32.24 40.50
CA ARG A 37 -10.30 -32.25 41.95
C ARG A 37 -9.50 -31.22 42.72
N GLU A 38 -8.44 -30.71 42.14
CA GLU A 38 -7.49 -29.84 42.78
C GLU A 38 -7.67 -28.40 42.20
N GLY A 39 -8.21 -27.48 43.03
CA GLY A 39 -8.43 -26.11 42.58
C GLY A 39 -7.17 -25.39 42.11
N GLU A 40 -6.01 -25.73 42.70
CA GLU A 40 -4.72 -25.17 42.29
C GLU A 40 -4.33 -25.54 40.84
N LYS A 41 -4.72 -26.72 40.38
CA LYS A 41 -4.47 -27.21 39.02
C LYS A 41 -5.57 -26.84 38.02
N ALA A 42 -6.67 -26.28 38.46
CA ALA A 42 -7.83 -26.03 37.62
C ALA A 42 -7.52 -25.15 36.41
N CYS A 43 -6.67 -24.12 36.56
CA CYS A 43 -6.25 -23.25 35.48
C CYS A 43 -5.40 -23.98 34.42
N ASP A 44 -4.48 -24.84 34.85
CA ASP A 44 -3.63 -25.61 33.94
C ASP A 44 -4.46 -26.66 33.19
N VAL A 45 -5.36 -27.38 33.89
CA VAL A 45 -6.28 -28.32 33.29
C VAL A 45 -7.21 -27.61 32.29
N ALA A 46 -7.75 -26.45 32.65
CA ALA A 46 -8.60 -25.64 31.75
C ALA A 46 -7.83 -25.22 30.47
N THR A 47 -6.59 -24.79 30.63
CA THR A 47 -5.74 -24.40 29.49
C THR A 47 -5.45 -25.59 28.58
N ALA A 48 -5.12 -26.75 29.14
CA ALA A 48 -4.81 -27.97 28.38
C ALA A 48 -6.06 -28.58 27.73
N PHE A 49 -7.18 -28.62 28.47
CA PHE A 49 -8.42 -29.21 28.00
C PHE A 49 -9.17 -28.30 27.01
N GLY A 50 -9.07 -26.96 27.10
CA GLY A 50 -9.82 -26.03 26.28
C GLY A 50 -11.34 -26.15 26.42
N PRO A 51 -11.91 -25.93 27.62
CA PRO A 51 -13.34 -26.10 27.85
C PRO A 51 -14.16 -25.03 27.11
N THR A 52 -15.38 -25.40 26.75
CA THR A 52 -16.40 -24.48 26.23
C THR A 52 -17.35 -24.01 27.34
N VAL A 53 -17.31 -24.67 28.50
CA VAL A 53 -17.97 -24.25 29.73
C VAL A 53 -17.26 -24.90 30.94
N ILE A 54 -17.14 -24.16 32.02
CA ILE A 54 -16.58 -24.62 33.29
C ILE A 54 -17.71 -24.69 34.32
N LEU A 55 -17.81 -25.84 35.00
CA LEU A 55 -18.62 -26.02 36.19
C LEU A 55 -17.69 -25.90 37.40
N GLN A 56 -17.90 -24.94 38.28
CA GLN A 56 -17.02 -24.63 39.40
C GLN A 56 -17.73 -24.80 40.74
N ASP A 57 -17.23 -25.63 41.61
CA ASP A 57 -17.70 -25.65 42.99
C ASP A 57 -17.44 -24.34 43.71
N LEU A 58 -18.43 -23.86 44.47
CA LEU A 58 -18.29 -22.64 45.27
C LEU A 58 -17.34 -22.82 46.45
N VAL A 59 -17.35 -23.99 47.09
CA VAL A 59 -16.62 -24.25 48.34
C VAL A 59 -15.67 -25.44 48.17
N MET A 60 -14.38 -25.12 48.12
CA MET A 60 -13.31 -26.11 48.05
C MET A 60 -12.26 -25.87 49.13
N PRO A 61 -11.57 -26.92 49.63
CA PRO A 61 -10.48 -26.75 50.59
C PRO A 61 -9.36 -25.86 50.03
N GLY A 62 -9.04 -24.77 50.76
CA GLY A 62 -7.91 -23.90 50.41
C GLY A 62 -8.14 -22.87 49.32
N ILE A 63 -9.27 -22.93 48.62
CA ILE A 63 -9.57 -21.94 47.54
C ILE A 63 -11.07 -21.61 47.58
N ASP A 64 -11.37 -20.32 47.63
CA ASP A 64 -12.73 -19.81 47.46
C ASP A 64 -13.16 -19.87 45.97
N GLY A 65 -14.37 -20.36 45.72
CA GLY A 65 -14.94 -20.41 44.37
C GLY A 65 -15.02 -19.03 43.68
N LEU A 66 -15.23 -17.97 44.46
CA LEU A 66 -15.21 -16.59 43.96
C LEU A 66 -13.83 -16.20 43.43
N ASP A 67 -12.77 -16.56 44.14
CA ASP A 67 -11.39 -16.30 43.69
C ASP A 67 -11.02 -17.14 42.49
N MET A 68 -11.56 -18.35 42.40
CA MET A 68 -11.36 -19.20 41.22
C MET A 68 -12.01 -18.61 39.95
N VAL A 69 -13.22 -18.03 40.05
CA VAL A 69 -13.86 -17.32 38.94
C VAL A 69 -12.97 -16.16 38.48
N ARG A 70 -12.43 -15.35 39.43
CA ARG A 70 -11.50 -14.27 39.11
C ARG A 70 -10.23 -14.77 38.42
N ARG A 71 -9.66 -15.90 38.88
CA ARG A 71 -8.49 -16.52 38.25
C ARG A 71 -8.78 -16.94 36.79
N PHE A 72 -9.92 -17.56 36.52
CA PHE A 72 -10.31 -17.90 35.16
C PHE A 72 -10.48 -16.66 34.27
N ARG A 73 -11.02 -15.56 34.79
CA ARG A 73 -11.16 -14.28 34.06
C ARG A 73 -9.82 -13.59 33.80
N GLY A 74 -8.82 -13.82 34.65
CA GLY A 74 -7.46 -13.28 34.49
C GLY A 74 -6.58 -14.01 33.48
N LEU A 75 -6.99 -15.21 33.03
CA LEU A 75 -6.22 -16.02 32.08
C LEU A 75 -6.77 -15.90 30.67
N THR A 76 -5.93 -15.54 29.72
CA THR A 76 -6.31 -15.39 28.30
C THR A 76 -7.03 -16.61 27.74
N ALA A 77 -6.61 -17.82 28.15
CA ALA A 77 -7.20 -19.08 27.67
C ALA A 77 -8.63 -19.33 28.17
N THR A 78 -9.04 -18.71 29.29
CA THR A 78 -10.33 -18.93 29.94
C THR A 78 -11.13 -17.66 30.19
N ALA A 79 -10.59 -16.50 29.83
CA ALA A 79 -11.19 -15.19 30.11
C ALA A 79 -12.66 -15.09 29.67
N ASP A 80 -12.97 -15.62 28.50
CA ASP A 80 -14.31 -15.58 27.91
C ASP A 80 -15.10 -16.89 28.07
N VAL A 81 -14.47 -17.96 28.63
CA VAL A 81 -15.15 -19.24 28.82
C VAL A 81 -16.25 -19.08 29.89
N PRO A 82 -17.49 -19.44 29.65
CA PRO A 82 -18.55 -19.37 30.65
C PRO A 82 -18.27 -20.24 31.85
N VAL A 83 -18.40 -19.67 33.04
CA VAL A 83 -18.25 -20.35 34.33
C VAL A 83 -19.62 -20.42 35.00
N ILE A 84 -20.11 -21.65 35.23
CA ILE A 84 -21.34 -21.91 35.97
C ILE A 84 -20.93 -22.39 37.39
N VAL A 85 -21.29 -21.62 38.38
CA VAL A 85 -20.94 -21.99 39.76
C VAL A 85 -21.98 -22.95 40.34
N LEU A 86 -21.48 -24.03 40.94
CA LEU A 86 -22.29 -25.01 41.65
C LEU A 86 -22.23 -24.75 43.17
N SER A 87 -23.37 -24.67 43.85
CA SER A 87 -23.44 -24.43 45.30
C SER A 87 -24.46 -25.34 46.01
N ALA A 88 -24.22 -25.68 47.25
CA ALA A 88 -25.14 -26.47 48.05
C ALA A 88 -26.35 -25.67 48.52
N ARG A 89 -26.33 -24.34 48.51
CA ARG A 89 -27.40 -23.47 49.05
C ARG A 89 -27.68 -22.32 48.06
N GLU A 90 -28.92 -21.88 48.05
CA GLU A 90 -29.34 -20.71 47.30
C GLU A 90 -29.32 -19.48 48.22
N GLU A 91 -28.26 -18.68 48.14
CA GLU A 91 -28.09 -17.43 48.89
C GLU A 91 -28.02 -16.28 47.91
N PRO A 92 -29.04 -15.36 47.88
CA PRO A 92 -29.11 -14.27 46.90
C PRO A 92 -27.88 -13.35 46.89
N VAL A 93 -27.29 -13.08 48.09
CA VAL A 93 -26.11 -12.23 48.24
C VAL A 93 -24.88 -12.88 47.57
N VAL A 94 -24.66 -14.15 47.80
CA VAL A 94 -23.54 -14.91 47.21
C VAL A 94 -23.69 -15.03 45.70
N LYS A 95 -24.90 -15.24 45.20
CA LYS A 95 -25.21 -15.26 43.79
C LYS A 95 -24.86 -13.95 43.09
N ALA A 96 -25.23 -12.82 43.72
CA ALA A 96 -24.88 -11.48 43.20
C ALA A 96 -23.36 -11.27 43.15
N GLN A 97 -22.63 -11.64 44.21
CA GLN A 97 -21.17 -11.51 44.26
C GLN A 97 -20.46 -12.38 43.21
N LEU A 98 -20.97 -13.58 42.93
CA LEU A 98 -20.42 -14.47 41.90
C LEU A 98 -20.62 -13.90 40.49
N LEU A 99 -21.80 -13.36 40.21
CA LEU A 99 -22.07 -12.70 38.91
C LEU A 99 -21.22 -11.46 38.73
N ASP A 100 -21.05 -10.63 39.79
CA ASP A 100 -20.16 -9.46 39.78
C ASP A 100 -18.68 -9.85 39.59
N ALA A 101 -18.28 -11.03 40.09
CA ALA A 101 -16.93 -11.58 39.85
C ALA A 101 -16.73 -12.14 38.44
N GLY A 102 -17.80 -12.23 37.64
CA GLY A 102 -17.75 -12.68 36.25
C GLY A 102 -18.24 -14.13 36.05
N ALA A 103 -18.90 -14.78 37.02
CA ALA A 103 -19.60 -16.01 36.76
C ALA A 103 -20.71 -15.81 35.72
N SER A 104 -20.90 -16.76 34.84
CA SER A 104 -21.91 -16.68 33.77
C SER A 104 -23.28 -17.21 34.27
N ASP A 105 -23.28 -18.04 35.24
CA ASP A 105 -24.51 -18.65 35.81
C ASP A 105 -24.23 -19.29 37.20
N TYR A 106 -25.31 -19.72 37.85
CA TYR A 106 -25.30 -20.32 39.14
C TYR A 106 -26.33 -21.48 39.19
N LEU A 107 -25.94 -22.64 39.72
CA LEU A 107 -26.79 -23.79 39.89
C LEU A 107 -26.67 -24.36 41.30
N ILE A 108 -27.76 -24.93 41.82
CA ILE A 108 -27.74 -25.68 43.06
C ILE A 108 -27.10 -27.06 42.82
N LYS A 109 -26.23 -27.50 43.74
CA LYS A 109 -25.56 -28.82 43.63
C LYS A 109 -26.55 -29.96 43.58
N LEU A 110 -26.25 -30.87 42.81
CA LEU A 110 -26.85 -31.87 41.98
C LEU A 110 -28.14 -31.38 41.34
N PRO A 111 -27.97 -30.51 40.31
CA PRO A 111 -29.12 -30.05 39.52
C PRO A 111 -29.79 -31.25 38.81
N ASP A 112 -31.05 -31.04 38.46
CA ASP A 112 -31.74 -31.99 37.57
C ASP A 112 -30.94 -32.17 36.27
N ARG A 113 -30.93 -33.41 35.74
CA ARG A 113 -30.20 -33.72 34.51
C ARG A 113 -30.58 -32.83 33.34
N ILE A 114 -31.87 -32.58 33.19
CA ILE A 114 -32.39 -31.76 32.08
C ILE A 114 -31.89 -30.32 32.20
N GLU A 115 -31.92 -29.75 33.41
CA GLU A 115 -31.44 -28.41 33.69
C GLU A 115 -29.94 -28.29 33.46
N LEU A 116 -29.13 -29.21 33.98
CA LEU A 116 -27.67 -29.19 33.82
C LEU A 116 -27.28 -29.22 32.34
N ILE A 117 -27.83 -30.11 31.55
CA ILE A 117 -27.54 -30.24 30.12
C ILE A 117 -27.99 -29.02 29.34
N ALA A 118 -29.18 -28.49 29.65
CA ALA A 118 -29.67 -27.26 28.99
C ALA A 118 -28.74 -26.07 29.24
N ARG A 119 -28.29 -25.85 30.48
CA ARG A 119 -27.37 -24.78 30.85
C ARG A 119 -26.01 -24.93 30.17
N ILE A 120 -25.44 -26.13 30.21
CA ILE A 120 -24.18 -26.45 29.51
C ILE A 120 -24.31 -26.12 28.04
N ARG A 121 -25.36 -26.55 27.37
CA ARG A 121 -25.54 -26.29 25.92
C ARG A 121 -25.70 -24.80 25.61
N VAL A 122 -26.54 -24.08 26.35
CA VAL A 122 -26.77 -22.67 26.14
C VAL A 122 -25.47 -21.87 26.27
N HIS A 123 -24.72 -22.07 27.37
CA HIS A 123 -23.49 -21.32 27.63
C HIS A 123 -22.37 -21.73 26.68
N SER A 124 -22.18 -23.03 26.45
CA SER A 124 -21.17 -23.54 25.52
C SER A 124 -21.43 -23.11 24.08
N GLU A 125 -22.68 -23.11 23.62
CA GLU A 125 -23.02 -22.66 22.27
C GLU A 125 -22.84 -21.14 22.13
N GLY A 126 -23.22 -20.34 23.13
CA GLY A 126 -22.99 -18.93 23.21
C GLY A 126 -21.49 -18.58 23.06
N TYR A 127 -20.64 -19.30 23.80
CA TYR A 127 -19.18 -19.15 23.73
C TYR A 127 -18.61 -19.52 22.36
N ARG A 128 -19.06 -20.63 21.76
CA ARG A 128 -18.63 -21.03 20.42
C ARG A 128 -19.00 -19.97 19.37
N ARG A 129 -20.22 -19.44 19.44
CA ARG A 129 -20.65 -18.35 18.55
C ARG A 129 -19.79 -17.08 18.74
N LEU A 130 -19.38 -16.79 19.96
CA LEU A 130 -18.44 -15.68 20.24
C LEU A 130 -17.09 -15.93 19.55
N LEU A 131 -16.53 -17.14 19.67
CA LEU A 131 -15.27 -17.51 19.03
C LEU A 131 -15.36 -17.44 17.50
N GLU A 132 -16.43 -18.00 16.92
CA GLU A 132 -16.66 -17.96 15.47
C GLU A 132 -16.79 -16.52 14.96
N ARG A 133 -17.50 -15.68 15.69
CA ARG A 133 -17.62 -14.25 15.37
C ARG A 133 -16.26 -13.56 15.43
N ASN A 134 -15.49 -13.75 16.48
CA ASN A 134 -14.17 -13.12 16.64
C ASN A 134 -13.21 -13.59 15.55
N ALA A 135 -13.22 -14.87 15.19
CA ALA A 135 -12.44 -15.40 14.08
C ALA A 135 -12.84 -14.78 12.72
N ALA A 136 -14.16 -14.63 12.49
CA ALA A 136 -14.66 -13.98 11.27
C ALA A 136 -14.27 -12.50 11.19
N PHE A 137 -14.32 -11.76 12.30
CA PHE A 137 -13.85 -10.38 12.35
C PHE A 137 -12.35 -10.28 12.07
N ALA A 138 -11.52 -11.10 12.67
CA ALA A 138 -10.08 -11.13 12.43
C ALA A 138 -9.75 -11.44 10.94
N ALA A 139 -10.46 -12.40 10.35
CA ALA A 139 -10.31 -12.73 8.93
C ALA A 139 -10.75 -11.59 8.00
N LEU A 140 -11.83 -10.88 8.36
CA LEU A 140 -12.29 -9.70 7.62
C LEU A 140 -11.27 -8.56 7.68
N GLU A 141 -10.76 -8.25 8.87
CA GLU A 141 -9.72 -7.21 9.05
C GLU A 141 -8.47 -7.52 8.22
N GLN A 142 -8.02 -8.78 8.23
CA GLN A 142 -6.89 -9.21 7.42
C GLN A 142 -7.17 -9.03 5.91
N SER A 143 -8.35 -9.44 5.45
CA SER A 143 -8.75 -9.32 4.05
C SER A 143 -8.82 -7.85 3.60
N LEU A 144 -9.33 -6.96 4.44
CA LEU A 144 -9.36 -5.52 4.16
C LEU A 144 -7.96 -4.91 4.08
N ALA A 145 -7.05 -5.33 4.98
CA ALA A 145 -5.66 -4.88 4.96
C ALA A 145 -4.93 -5.33 3.68
N ASP A 146 -5.17 -6.56 3.23
CA ASP A 146 -4.58 -7.10 2.00
C ASP A 146 -5.13 -6.40 0.76
N LEU A 147 -6.44 -6.19 0.69
CA LEU A 147 -7.08 -5.44 -0.40
C LEU A 147 -6.57 -4.00 -0.50
N LYS A 148 -6.37 -3.32 0.64
CA LYS A 148 -5.80 -1.98 0.68
C LYS A 148 -4.39 -1.95 0.11
N ARG A 149 -3.52 -2.92 0.49
CA ARG A 149 -2.16 -3.04 -0.04
C ARG A 149 -2.14 -3.29 -1.55
N GLU A 150 -3.00 -4.18 -2.05
CA GLU A 150 -3.08 -4.44 -3.49
C GLU A 150 -3.59 -3.23 -4.27
N ARG A 151 -4.57 -2.50 -3.72
CA ARG A 151 -5.05 -1.25 -4.32
C ARG A 151 -3.94 -0.20 -4.40
N GLU A 152 -3.20 0.03 -3.31
CA GLU A 152 -2.09 0.98 -3.26
C GLU A 152 -0.95 0.61 -4.23
N LYS A 153 -0.68 -0.69 -4.39
CA LYS A 153 0.30 -1.20 -5.35
C LYS A 153 -0.16 -0.96 -6.80
N SER A 154 -1.41 -1.30 -7.11
CA SER A 154 -1.99 -1.06 -8.43
C SER A 154 -2.00 0.43 -8.79
N GLU A 155 -2.34 1.29 -7.82
CA GLU A 155 -2.34 2.74 -8.01
C GLU A 155 -0.94 3.30 -8.28
N ARG A 156 0.08 2.87 -7.53
CA ARG A 156 1.47 3.24 -7.79
C ARG A 156 1.95 2.81 -9.17
N LEU A 157 1.60 1.60 -9.62
CA LEU A 157 1.93 1.13 -10.97
C LEU A 157 1.25 1.97 -12.06
N LEU A 158 0.00 2.36 -11.87
CA LEU A 158 -0.71 3.23 -12.81
C LEU A 158 -0.07 4.62 -12.89
N LEU A 159 0.28 5.20 -11.74
CA LEU A 159 0.94 6.51 -11.64
C LEU A 159 2.40 6.51 -12.14
N SER A 160 3.03 5.34 -12.25
CA SER A 160 4.36 5.23 -12.88
C SER A 160 4.32 5.28 -14.41
N ILE A 161 3.12 5.14 -15.02
CA ILE A 161 2.94 5.10 -16.47
C ILE A 161 2.21 6.35 -16.98
N LEU A 162 1.30 6.91 -16.17
CA LEU A 162 0.43 8.02 -16.56
C LEU A 162 0.50 9.17 -15.55
N PRO A 163 0.42 10.44 -16.02
CA PRO A 163 0.25 11.58 -15.12
C PRO A 163 -0.99 11.40 -14.23
N ALA A 164 -0.91 11.83 -12.96
CA ALA A 164 -1.96 11.60 -11.97
C ALA A 164 -3.36 12.04 -12.43
N LYS A 165 -3.47 13.24 -13.03
CA LYS A 165 -4.72 13.79 -13.55
C LYS A 165 -5.32 12.95 -14.68
N ILE A 166 -4.48 12.33 -15.50
CA ILE A 166 -4.90 11.43 -16.59
C ILE A 166 -5.33 10.08 -16.04
N ALA A 167 -4.61 9.57 -15.05
CA ALA A 167 -4.96 8.31 -14.37
C ALA A 167 -6.32 8.41 -13.66
N GLU A 168 -6.65 9.54 -13.03
CA GLU A 168 -7.97 9.79 -12.42
C GLU A 168 -9.10 9.72 -13.47
N ARG A 169 -8.96 10.43 -14.58
CA ARG A 169 -9.98 10.43 -15.67
C ARG A 169 -10.23 9.05 -16.25
N LEU A 170 -9.16 8.24 -16.41
CA LEU A 170 -9.32 6.85 -16.85
C LEU A 170 -10.02 5.98 -15.81
N LYS A 171 -9.77 6.20 -14.51
CA LYS A 171 -10.50 5.52 -13.42
C LYS A 171 -11.99 5.88 -13.41
N ASP A 172 -12.31 7.12 -13.78
CA ASP A 172 -13.69 7.60 -13.90
C ASP A 172 -14.40 7.09 -15.18
N GLY A 173 -13.71 6.27 -15.98
CA GLY A 173 -14.27 5.59 -17.16
C GLY A 173 -14.22 6.42 -18.45
N GLU A 174 -13.45 7.49 -18.51
CA GLU A 174 -13.28 8.27 -19.73
C GLU A 174 -12.47 7.47 -20.77
N ALA A 175 -13.14 7.02 -21.82
CA ALA A 175 -12.58 6.11 -22.82
C ALA A 175 -11.59 6.77 -23.79
N THR A 176 -11.66 8.10 -23.97
CA THR A 176 -10.82 8.85 -24.90
C THR A 176 -10.42 10.17 -24.27
N ILE A 177 -9.14 10.31 -23.96
CA ILE A 177 -8.58 11.55 -23.43
C ILE A 177 -7.78 12.22 -24.54
N ALA A 178 -8.27 13.37 -25.01
CA ALA A 178 -7.59 14.21 -25.99
C ALA A 178 -7.85 15.67 -25.65
N GLU A 179 -6.78 16.44 -25.46
CA GLU A 179 -6.84 17.84 -25.06
C GLU A 179 -5.88 18.69 -25.90
N SER A 180 -6.25 19.95 -26.11
CA SER A 180 -5.39 20.95 -26.77
C SER A 180 -4.84 21.91 -25.72
N PHE A 181 -3.53 22.08 -25.74
CA PHE A 181 -2.82 23.01 -24.87
C PHE A 181 -2.22 24.13 -25.73
N PRO A 182 -2.68 25.36 -25.57
CA PRO A 182 -2.26 26.49 -26.45
C PRO A 182 -0.83 26.93 -26.17
N ALA A 183 -0.29 26.69 -24.98
CA ALA A 183 1.03 27.19 -24.57
C ALA A 183 1.73 26.16 -23.68
N VAL A 184 2.68 25.47 -24.25
CA VAL A 184 3.57 24.53 -23.55
C VAL A 184 5.01 24.72 -24.03
N THR A 185 5.98 24.15 -23.30
CA THR A 185 7.37 24.07 -23.76
C THR A 185 7.80 22.62 -23.76
N VAL A 186 8.25 22.14 -24.92
CA VAL A 186 8.73 20.78 -25.15
C VAL A 186 10.25 20.76 -25.21
N LEU A 187 10.84 19.77 -24.54
CA LEU A 187 12.27 19.50 -24.53
C LEU A 187 12.55 18.10 -25.09
N PHE A 188 13.56 18.02 -25.93
CA PHE A 188 14.26 16.78 -26.28
C PHE A 188 15.71 16.88 -25.82
N ALA A 189 16.20 15.80 -25.20
CA ALA A 189 17.61 15.67 -24.82
C ALA A 189 18.13 14.31 -25.30
N ASP A 190 19.30 14.28 -25.92
CA ASP A 190 19.87 13.15 -26.62
C ASP A 190 21.36 12.96 -26.26
N LEU A 191 21.84 11.72 -26.19
CA LEU A 191 23.20 11.40 -25.79
C LEU A 191 24.12 11.27 -27.00
N CYS A 192 24.90 12.31 -27.28
CA CYS A 192 25.86 12.27 -28.37
C CYS A 192 26.99 11.27 -28.10
N GLY A 193 27.26 10.38 -29.05
CA GLY A 193 28.27 9.31 -28.95
C GLY A 193 27.77 8.02 -28.31
N PHE A 194 26.46 7.94 -27.98
CA PHE A 194 25.88 6.78 -27.31
C PHE A 194 25.91 5.52 -28.18
N THR A 195 25.67 5.61 -29.47
CA THR A 195 25.73 4.46 -30.39
C THR A 195 27.09 3.78 -30.37
N GLU A 196 28.17 4.58 -30.49
CA GLU A 196 29.54 4.04 -30.40
C GLU A 196 29.89 3.47 -29.04
N PHE A 197 29.35 4.04 -27.97
CA PHE A 197 29.53 3.57 -26.60
C PHE A 197 28.81 2.22 -26.41
N SER A 198 27.54 2.11 -26.82
CA SER A 198 26.73 0.90 -26.67
C SER A 198 27.23 -0.31 -27.46
N GLU A 199 28.01 -0.10 -28.51
CA GLU A 199 28.69 -1.17 -29.26
C GLU A 199 29.94 -1.75 -28.56
N LYS A 200 30.45 -1.04 -27.55
CA LYS A 200 31.75 -1.36 -26.89
C LYS A 200 31.61 -1.92 -25.48
N VAL A 201 30.42 -1.86 -24.91
CA VAL A 201 30.16 -2.24 -23.52
C VAL A 201 29.04 -3.28 -23.41
N ASP A 202 28.93 -3.97 -22.28
CA ASP A 202 27.89 -4.95 -22.04
C ASP A 202 26.51 -4.29 -21.86
N VAL A 203 25.45 -5.06 -22.15
CA VAL A 203 24.06 -4.58 -22.08
C VAL A 203 23.68 -4.07 -20.70
N GLU A 204 24.16 -4.73 -19.64
CA GLU A 204 23.93 -4.33 -18.26
C GLU A 204 24.52 -2.95 -17.96
N GLU A 205 25.70 -2.64 -18.49
CA GLU A 205 26.35 -1.34 -18.33
C GLU A 205 25.61 -0.24 -19.09
N VAL A 206 25.12 -0.54 -20.31
CA VAL A 206 24.30 0.36 -21.11
C VAL A 206 23.01 0.71 -20.36
N VAL A 207 22.28 -0.31 -19.91
CA VAL A 207 21.02 -0.11 -19.17
C VAL A 207 21.26 0.62 -17.85
N GLY A 208 22.30 0.24 -17.11
CA GLY A 208 22.66 0.89 -15.84
C GLY A 208 23.03 2.37 -15.99
N LEU A 209 23.72 2.73 -17.09
CA LEU A 209 24.04 4.14 -17.38
C LEU A 209 22.78 4.94 -17.74
N LEU A 210 21.92 4.40 -18.62
CA LEU A 210 20.66 5.05 -18.98
C LEU A 210 19.73 5.24 -17.78
N ASP A 211 19.62 4.22 -16.91
CA ASP A 211 18.82 4.26 -15.70
C ASP A 211 19.30 5.37 -14.75
N GLU A 212 20.62 5.48 -14.50
CA GLU A 212 21.20 6.52 -13.66
C GLU A 212 20.93 7.93 -14.22
N ILE A 213 21.15 8.13 -15.52
CA ILE A 213 20.94 9.42 -16.18
C ILE A 213 19.46 9.79 -16.17
N PHE A 214 18.57 8.90 -16.61
CA PHE A 214 17.15 9.20 -16.73
C PHE A 214 16.45 9.29 -15.38
N SER A 215 16.84 8.51 -14.38
CA SER A 215 16.34 8.68 -13.01
C SER A 215 16.74 10.03 -12.41
N THR A 216 17.95 10.50 -12.73
CA THR A 216 18.38 11.86 -12.35
C THR A 216 17.55 12.93 -13.04
N PHE A 217 17.27 12.79 -14.33
CA PHE A 217 16.41 13.70 -15.09
C PHE A 217 14.97 13.68 -14.60
N ASP A 218 14.43 12.50 -14.27
CA ASP A 218 13.09 12.33 -13.67
C ASP A 218 12.98 13.09 -12.35
N HIS A 219 14.00 12.98 -11.49
CA HIS A 219 14.03 13.73 -10.25
C HIS A 219 14.01 15.24 -10.48
N LEU A 220 14.84 15.73 -11.38
CA LEU A 220 14.89 17.16 -11.74
C LEU A 220 13.56 17.63 -12.36
N ALA A 221 12.96 16.84 -13.25
CA ALA A 221 11.66 17.14 -13.85
C ALA A 221 10.57 17.31 -12.78
N ASN A 222 10.52 16.37 -11.82
CA ASN A 222 9.59 16.43 -10.68
C ASN A 222 9.80 17.69 -9.82
N VAL A 223 11.05 18.05 -9.50
CA VAL A 223 11.38 19.25 -8.70
C VAL A 223 10.90 20.53 -9.38
N HIS A 224 10.98 20.59 -10.71
CA HIS A 224 10.57 21.78 -11.48
C HIS A 224 9.12 21.72 -11.98
N GLY A 225 8.36 20.65 -11.65
CA GLY A 225 6.98 20.48 -12.10
C GLY A 225 6.86 20.35 -13.61
N VAL A 226 7.82 19.66 -14.23
CA VAL A 226 7.85 19.33 -15.65
C VAL A 226 7.48 17.85 -15.82
N GLU A 227 6.61 17.56 -16.79
CA GLU A 227 6.14 16.21 -17.05
C GLU A 227 7.10 15.49 -18.00
N LYS A 228 7.60 14.32 -17.59
CA LYS A 228 8.25 13.39 -18.48
C LYS A 228 7.21 12.71 -19.37
N ILE A 229 7.44 12.71 -20.67
CA ILE A 229 6.53 12.03 -21.60
C ILE A 229 7.01 10.62 -21.90
N LYS A 230 8.23 10.46 -22.38
CA LYS A 230 8.83 9.16 -22.73
C LYS A 230 10.33 9.26 -22.94
N THR A 231 10.97 8.10 -23.01
CA THR A 231 12.29 7.94 -23.61
C THR A 231 12.16 7.34 -24.99
N ILE A 232 13.05 7.69 -25.92
CA ILE A 232 13.09 7.18 -27.30
C ILE A 232 14.53 6.74 -27.55
N GLY A 233 14.84 5.48 -27.26
CA GLY A 233 16.23 5.02 -27.22
C GLY A 233 17.02 5.74 -26.11
N ASP A 234 18.06 6.47 -26.51
CA ASP A 234 18.89 7.31 -25.66
C ASP A 234 18.43 8.77 -25.56
N ALA A 235 17.27 9.10 -26.14
CA ALA A 235 16.67 10.42 -26.03
C ALA A 235 15.59 10.50 -24.95
N TYR A 236 15.53 11.63 -24.24
CA TYR A 236 14.56 11.95 -23.20
C TYR A 236 13.63 13.05 -23.67
N MET A 237 12.32 12.89 -23.52
CA MET A 237 11.31 13.86 -23.89
C MET A 237 10.52 14.32 -22.67
N ALA A 238 10.44 15.64 -22.46
CA ALA A 238 9.69 16.26 -21.37
C ALA A 238 8.91 17.49 -21.84
N VAL A 239 7.89 17.89 -21.09
CA VAL A 239 7.03 19.02 -21.38
C VAL A 239 6.64 19.78 -20.11
N ALA A 240 6.62 21.10 -20.18
CA ALA A 240 6.06 21.99 -19.16
C ALA A 240 4.78 22.65 -19.66
N GLY A 241 3.77 22.81 -18.80
CA GLY A 241 2.49 23.42 -19.13
C GLY A 241 1.35 22.44 -19.39
N LEU A 242 1.56 21.14 -19.16
CA LEU A 242 0.53 20.12 -19.14
C LEU A 242 0.87 19.02 -18.11
N PRO A 243 -0.04 18.15 -17.66
CA PRO A 243 -1.50 18.24 -17.88
C PRO A 243 -2.17 19.39 -17.10
N VAL A 244 -1.37 20.16 -16.36
CA VAL A 244 -1.80 21.37 -15.68
C VAL A 244 -1.14 22.59 -16.36
N PRO A 245 -1.92 23.49 -16.98
CA PRO A 245 -1.36 24.70 -17.56
C PRO A 245 -0.63 25.55 -16.54
N ARG A 246 0.52 26.13 -16.95
CA ARG A 246 1.32 27.05 -16.13
C ARG A 246 1.91 28.18 -16.98
N PRO A 247 1.87 29.42 -16.51
CA PRO A 247 2.35 30.57 -17.31
C PRO A 247 3.87 30.58 -17.46
N ASP A 248 4.61 30.00 -16.52
CA ASP A 248 6.07 29.97 -16.48
C ASP A 248 6.66 28.69 -17.11
N HIS A 249 5.91 28.02 -18.01
CA HIS A 249 6.33 26.78 -18.66
C HIS A 249 7.69 26.87 -19.37
N ALA A 250 8.02 28.02 -19.99
CA ALA A 250 9.29 28.20 -20.66
C ALA A 250 10.45 28.36 -19.66
N GLU A 251 10.23 29.10 -18.57
CA GLU A 251 11.23 29.28 -17.50
C GLU A 251 11.52 27.96 -16.78
N ALA A 252 10.48 27.22 -16.37
CA ALA A 252 10.63 25.93 -15.74
C ALA A 252 11.45 24.95 -16.61
N MET A 253 11.16 24.93 -17.91
CA MET A 253 11.90 24.09 -18.86
C MET A 253 13.35 24.55 -19.05
N ALA A 254 13.63 25.84 -19.08
CA ALA A 254 14.98 26.35 -19.19
C ALA A 254 15.83 25.99 -17.95
N VAL A 255 15.26 26.13 -16.76
CA VAL A 255 15.93 25.74 -15.51
C VAL A 255 16.18 24.23 -15.45
N LEU A 256 15.19 23.43 -15.82
CA LEU A 256 15.36 21.98 -15.95
C LEU A 256 16.52 21.62 -16.89
N ALA A 257 16.54 22.20 -18.09
CA ALA A 257 17.57 21.91 -19.10
C ALA A 257 18.99 22.25 -18.60
N ILE A 258 19.16 23.38 -17.88
CA ILE A 258 20.43 23.74 -17.25
C ILE A 258 20.81 22.69 -16.19
N GLY A 259 19.89 22.33 -15.31
CA GLY A 259 20.12 21.29 -14.29
C GLY A 259 20.46 19.93 -14.88
N MET A 260 19.78 19.52 -15.97
CA MET A 260 20.09 18.29 -16.70
C MET A 260 21.53 18.30 -17.26
N GLN A 261 21.97 19.39 -17.85
CA GLN A 261 23.35 19.54 -18.35
C GLN A 261 24.40 19.43 -17.22
N GLU A 262 24.13 20.03 -16.09
CA GLU A 262 25.03 19.98 -14.91
C GLU A 262 25.10 18.58 -14.31
N ALA A 263 23.93 17.96 -14.08
CA ALA A 263 23.81 16.62 -13.54
C ALA A 263 24.48 15.58 -14.45
N PHE A 264 24.21 15.65 -15.75
CA PHE A 264 24.81 14.77 -16.75
C PHE A 264 26.35 14.85 -16.73
N ARG A 265 26.92 16.06 -16.72
CA ARG A 265 28.37 16.23 -16.61
C ARG A 265 28.93 15.58 -15.34
N GLY A 266 28.20 15.62 -14.25
CA GLY A 266 28.56 14.93 -12.99
C GLY A 266 28.64 13.43 -13.17
N VAL A 267 27.60 12.81 -13.70
CA VAL A 267 27.52 11.35 -13.95
C VAL A 267 28.67 10.90 -14.87
N ILE A 268 28.84 11.57 -16.03
CA ILE A 268 29.84 11.17 -17.03
C ILE A 268 31.27 11.33 -16.49
N ARG A 269 31.55 12.40 -15.72
CA ARG A 269 32.86 12.59 -15.07
C ARG A 269 33.15 11.48 -14.06
N ASN A 270 32.17 11.12 -13.25
CA ASN A 270 32.34 10.08 -12.23
C ASN A 270 32.61 8.70 -12.84
N ARG A 271 32.06 8.43 -14.02
CA ARG A 271 32.28 7.18 -14.77
C ARG A 271 33.45 7.21 -15.72
N GLY A 272 34.11 8.36 -15.93
CA GLY A 272 35.23 8.50 -16.87
C GLY A 272 34.84 8.32 -18.33
N LEU A 273 33.58 8.64 -18.69
CA LEU A 273 33.05 8.48 -20.05
C LEU A 273 33.19 9.77 -20.88
N ALA A 274 33.17 9.63 -22.21
CA ALA A 274 33.29 10.75 -23.16
C ALA A 274 31.97 10.95 -23.94
N LEU A 275 30.82 10.94 -23.22
CA LEU A 275 29.51 11.23 -23.78
C LEU A 275 29.15 12.69 -23.56
N GLU A 276 28.32 13.26 -24.44
CA GLU A 276 27.86 14.63 -24.36
C GLU A 276 26.32 14.70 -24.48
N LEU A 277 25.69 15.66 -23.77
CA LEU A 277 24.25 15.85 -23.80
C LEU A 277 23.89 16.99 -24.76
N ARG A 278 23.00 16.73 -25.71
CA ARG A 278 22.45 17.73 -26.62
C ARG A 278 20.98 17.96 -26.28
N ILE A 279 20.59 19.22 -26.08
CA ILE A 279 19.22 19.58 -25.69
C ILE A 279 18.63 20.54 -26.71
N GLY A 280 17.37 20.29 -27.10
CA GLY A 280 16.56 21.19 -27.94
C GLY A 280 15.25 21.55 -27.26
N ILE A 281 14.88 22.84 -27.30
CA ILE A 281 13.68 23.37 -26.66
C ILE A 281 12.86 24.20 -27.63
N HIS A 282 11.56 23.95 -27.68
CA HIS A 282 10.61 24.79 -28.39
C HIS A 282 9.31 24.97 -27.61
N SER A 283 8.69 26.18 -27.77
CA SER A 283 7.43 26.54 -27.12
C SER A 283 6.34 26.79 -28.17
N GLY A 284 5.14 26.31 -27.92
CA GLY A 284 3.98 26.46 -28.81
C GLY A 284 2.81 25.57 -28.39
N PRO A 285 1.76 25.50 -29.22
CA PRO A 285 0.58 24.65 -28.94
C PRO A 285 0.85 23.18 -29.23
N VAL A 286 0.21 22.29 -28.45
CA VAL A 286 0.21 20.83 -28.68
C VAL A 286 -1.18 20.24 -28.46
N ALA A 287 -1.43 19.10 -29.11
CA ALA A 287 -2.47 18.18 -28.67
C ALA A 287 -1.82 17.10 -27.78
N ALA A 288 -2.47 16.75 -26.69
CA ALA A 288 -2.03 15.69 -25.79
C ALA A 288 -3.18 14.69 -25.57
N GLY A 289 -2.87 13.42 -25.34
CA GLY A 289 -3.91 12.44 -25.10
C GLY A 289 -3.38 11.05 -24.83
N VAL A 290 -4.31 10.15 -24.55
CA VAL A 290 -4.03 8.73 -24.31
C VAL A 290 -4.37 7.91 -25.55
N ILE A 291 -3.41 7.15 -26.03
CA ILE A 291 -3.58 6.19 -27.13
C ILE A 291 -3.38 4.76 -26.60
N GLY A 292 -4.12 3.84 -27.20
CA GLY A 292 -4.04 2.40 -26.93
C GLY A 292 -5.17 1.92 -26.03
N ARG A 293 -5.53 0.62 -26.17
CA ARG A 293 -6.52 -0.05 -25.32
C ARG A 293 -5.89 -1.09 -24.39
N GLN A 294 -4.77 -1.68 -24.78
CA GLN A 294 -4.04 -2.68 -23.98
C GLN A 294 -2.80 -2.09 -23.30
N LYS A 295 -2.11 -1.16 -24.00
CA LYS A 295 -0.99 -0.40 -23.47
C LYS A 295 -1.32 1.06 -23.63
N PHE A 296 -1.74 1.68 -22.56
CA PHE A 296 -1.98 3.12 -22.55
C PHE A 296 -0.65 3.87 -22.65
N THR A 297 -0.62 4.84 -23.56
CA THR A 297 0.51 5.75 -23.70
C THR A 297 -0.04 7.18 -23.75
N TYR A 298 0.37 8.01 -22.80
CA TYR A 298 0.12 9.43 -22.85
C TYR A 298 1.19 10.07 -23.73
N ASP A 299 0.80 10.76 -24.79
CA ASP A 299 1.75 11.33 -25.76
C ASP A 299 1.27 12.68 -26.27
N LEU A 300 2.17 13.38 -27.02
CA LEU A 300 1.98 14.72 -27.56
C LEU A 300 2.06 14.69 -29.09
N TRP A 301 1.21 15.51 -29.71
CA TRP A 301 1.21 15.71 -31.16
C TRP A 301 1.16 17.17 -31.49
N GLY A 302 1.74 17.51 -32.62
CA GLY A 302 1.72 18.85 -33.17
C GLY A 302 3.09 19.30 -33.68
N ASP A 303 3.06 20.41 -34.36
CA ASP A 303 4.24 20.97 -34.97
C ASP A 303 5.29 21.44 -33.94
N THR A 304 4.81 21.82 -32.74
CA THR A 304 5.68 22.18 -31.60
C THR A 304 6.59 21.01 -31.20
N VAL A 305 6.09 19.79 -31.17
CA VAL A 305 6.88 18.59 -30.86
C VAL A 305 7.96 18.37 -31.91
N ASN A 306 7.58 18.47 -33.19
CA ASN A 306 8.51 18.30 -34.31
C ASN A 306 9.61 19.35 -34.30
N LEU A 307 9.26 20.60 -33.94
CA LEU A 307 10.24 21.69 -33.93
C LEU A 307 11.19 21.58 -32.74
N ALA A 308 10.71 21.14 -31.57
CA ALA A 308 11.55 20.81 -30.41
C ALA A 308 12.58 19.71 -30.74
N SER A 309 12.15 18.63 -31.38
CA SER A 309 13.04 17.56 -31.85
C SER A 309 14.08 18.11 -32.87
N ARG A 310 13.69 19.00 -33.77
CA ARG A 310 14.64 19.65 -34.68
C ARG A 310 15.59 20.61 -33.97
N MET A 311 15.18 21.31 -32.93
CA MET A 311 16.11 22.11 -32.12
C MET A 311 17.18 21.20 -31.50
N GLU A 312 16.78 20.02 -31.03
CA GLU A 312 17.72 19.02 -30.53
C GLU A 312 18.67 18.57 -31.65
N SER A 313 18.17 17.95 -32.73
CA SER A 313 18.99 17.30 -33.78
C SER A 313 19.90 18.29 -34.57
N HIS A 314 19.55 19.58 -34.68
CA HIS A 314 20.38 20.61 -35.23
C HIS A 314 21.20 21.39 -34.16
N GLY A 315 21.11 20.93 -32.91
CA GLY A 315 21.89 21.47 -31.78
C GLY A 315 23.38 21.13 -31.89
N LYS A 316 24.14 21.53 -30.90
CA LYS A 316 25.55 21.16 -30.72
C LYS A 316 25.69 20.36 -29.43
N PRO A 317 26.57 19.34 -29.39
CA PRO A 317 26.89 18.65 -28.15
C PRO A 317 27.24 19.64 -27.03
N SER A 318 26.83 19.30 -25.82
CA SER A 318 27.01 20.10 -24.60
C SER A 318 26.35 21.49 -24.64
N ARG A 319 25.33 21.70 -25.51
CA ARG A 319 24.59 22.97 -25.63
C ARG A 319 23.08 22.75 -25.52
N ILE A 320 22.39 23.77 -25.02
CA ILE A 320 20.93 23.87 -24.99
C ILE A 320 20.50 24.80 -26.14
N HIS A 321 19.88 24.23 -27.16
CA HIS A 321 19.45 24.91 -28.35
C HIS A 321 17.98 25.32 -28.23
N VAL A 322 17.69 26.61 -28.38
CA VAL A 322 16.34 27.15 -28.20
C VAL A 322 15.82 27.82 -29.45
N SER A 323 14.54 27.65 -29.71
CA SER A 323 13.83 28.34 -30.81
C SER A 323 13.61 29.82 -30.51
N PRO A 324 13.30 30.66 -31.53
CA PRO A 324 12.94 32.06 -31.35
C PRO A 324 11.74 32.23 -30.42
N ALA A 325 10.71 31.36 -30.51
CA ALA A 325 9.52 31.43 -29.67
C ALA A 325 9.87 31.22 -28.18
N THR A 326 10.69 30.22 -27.86
CA THR A 326 11.13 29.96 -26.48
C THR A 326 12.01 31.13 -25.97
N ARG A 327 12.94 31.62 -26.80
CA ARG A 327 13.78 32.76 -26.42
C ARG A 327 12.94 34.00 -26.08
N SER A 328 11.90 34.27 -26.87
CA SER A 328 11.01 35.44 -26.64
C SER A 328 10.28 35.33 -25.31
N LEU A 329 9.84 34.10 -24.90
CA LEU A 329 9.20 33.88 -23.61
C LEU A 329 10.15 33.99 -22.42
N LEU A 330 11.42 33.65 -22.61
CA LEU A 330 12.45 33.71 -21.55
C LEU A 330 12.99 35.11 -21.33
N GLY A 331 12.95 35.96 -22.37
CA GLY A 331 13.37 37.37 -22.30
C GLY A 331 14.78 37.57 -21.73
N ASP A 332 14.95 38.64 -20.97
CA ASP A 332 16.23 39.03 -20.38
C ASP A 332 16.57 38.30 -19.05
N ALA A 333 15.67 37.48 -18.57
CA ALA A 333 15.93 36.66 -17.39
C ALA A 333 17.00 35.57 -17.60
N PHE A 334 17.34 35.34 -18.89
CA PHE A 334 18.35 34.35 -19.29
C PHE A 334 19.34 34.91 -20.29
N ARG A 335 20.55 34.38 -20.24
CA ARG A 335 21.63 34.77 -21.18
C ARG A 335 21.67 33.81 -22.36
N PHE A 336 21.87 34.34 -23.54
CA PHE A 336 21.91 33.60 -24.80
C PHE A 336 23.16 33.93 -25.62
N ALA A 337 23.62 32.94 -26.40
CA ALA A 337 24.53 33.14 -27.51
C ALA A 337 23.78 32.91 -28.82
N ASP A 338 24.06 33.73 -29.82
CA ASP A 338 23.50 33.56 -31.17
C ASP A 338 24.03 32.27 -31.79
N ARG A 339 23.13 31.40 -32.24
CA ARG A 339 23.47 30.18 -32.99
C ARG A 339 23.60 30.48 -34.49
N GLY A 340 22.92 31.52 -34.94
CA GLY A 340 22.75 31.87 -36.33
C GLY A 340 21.55 31.17 -36.97
N GLU A 341 21.54 31.18 -38.28
CA GLU A 341 20.48 30.64 -39.12
C GLU A 341 20.61 29.14 -39.26
N VAL A 342 19.49 28.43 -39.04
CA VAL A 342 19.38 26.99 -39.19
C VAL A 342 18.29 26.68 -40.22
N ALA A 343 18.65 26.01 -41.29
CA ALA A 343 17.70 25.55 -42.31
C ALA A 343 16.91 24.36 -41.77
N LEU A 344 15.60 24.48 -41.68
CA LEU A 344 14.70 23.44 -41.20
C LEU A 344 13.82 22.93 -42.34
N LYS A 345 13.86 21.64 -42.61
CA LYS A 345 13.08 20.99 -43.69
C LYS A 345 11.60 21.37 -43.56
N GLY A 346 11.03 22.00 -44.58
CA GLY A 346 9.60 22.37 -44.64
C GLY A 346 9.22 23.67 -43.91
N ARG A 347 10.22 24.43 -43.32
CA ARG A 347 9.96 25.69 -42.61
C ARG A 347 10.90 26.83 -42.97
N GLY A 348 11.76 26.60 -43.92
CA GLY A 348 12.76 27.63 -44.26
C GLY A 348 13.86 27.75 -43.23
N THR A 349 14.41 28.97 -43.09
CA THR A 349 15.52 29.26 -42.21
C THR A 349 15.03 30.00 -40.95
N LEU A 350 15.44 29.51 -39.77
CA LEU A 350 15.15 30.15 -38.48
C LEU A 350 16.44 30.58 -37.81
N ARG A 351 16.51 31.84 -37.33
CA ARG A 351 17.58 32.30 -36.45
C ARG A 351 17.35 31.82 -35.03
N THR A 352 18.27 31.02 -34.50
CA THR A 352 18.14 30.34 -33.22
C THR A 352 19.24 30.73 -32.25
N SER A 353 19.12 30.32 -30.99
CA SER A 353 20.07 30.69 -29.94
C SER A 353 20.46 29.49 -29.06
N PHE A 354 21.60 29.58 -28.42
CA PHE A 354 21.98 28.69 -27.32
C PHE A 354 21.69 29.37 -25.97
N LEU A 355 20.98 28.70 -25.10
CA LEU A 355 20.78 29.10 -23.72
C LEU A 355 22.08 28.87 -22.93
N LEU A 356 22.58 29.88 -22.23
CA LEU A 356 23.83 29.84 -21.49
C LEU A 356 23.62 29.72 -19.97
N GLY A 357 22.50 30.22 -19.45
CA GLY A 357 22.19 30.22 -18.02
C GLY A 357 21.25 31.36 -17.66
N ARG A 358 20.94 31.52 -16.40
CA ARG A 358 20.24 32.70 -15.87
C ARG A 358 21.11 33.94 -16.00
N ALA A 359 20.48 35.12 -16.14
CA ALA A 359 21.15 36.42 -16.27
C ALA A 359 21.88 36.79 -14.96
#